data_a46be37caca0dba0b8e2f95669b6dc78
#
_entry.id   a46be37caca0dba0b8e2f95669b6dc78
#
_cell.length_a   1.000
_cell.length_b   1.000
_cell.length_c   1.000
_cell.angle_alpha   90.00
_cell.angle_beta   90.00
_cell.angle_gamma   90.00
#
_symmetry.space_group_name_H-M   'P 1'
#
loop_
_entity.id
_entity.type
_entity.pdbx_description
1 polymer ?
#
loop_
_entity_poly.entity_id
_entity_poly.type
_entity_poly.pdbx_seq_one_letter_code
_entity_poly.pdbx_strand_id
1 'polypeptide(L)'
;FNVLNREMAERNVEEKQELSSLVKLMRRNLELAEQLCVTLAEELDFVKTYINLERRSLGPDFHSELKIEKDVQPEQIRIPSMMIQIPVENAVKHALREKEGERNLWVSVCRRGNGICIKITDNGGGYRPDSRNRGTGTGMKVIMQTIRILNNKNKEAIDVLVHNVSLQSGEMGCEVTFWLPDNYDYRI
;
A
#
# COMPACT_ATOMS: atom_id res chain seq x y z
N PHE A 1 -34.92 25.56 9.05
CA PHE A 1 -34.73 25.58 7.59
C PHE A 1 -33.24 25.81 7.21
N ASN A 2 -32.54 26.74 7.85
CA ASN A 2 -31.13 27.05 7.50
C ASN A 2 -30.12 25.95 7.88
N VAL A 3 -30.34 25.22 8.97
CA VAL A 3 -29.41 24.13 9.42
C VAL A 3 -29.49 22.95 8.47
N LEU A 4 -30.70 22.52 8.08
CA LEU A 4 -30.89 21.39 7.16
C LEU A 4 -30.29 21.67 5.78
N ASN A 5 -30.48 22.90 5.28
CA ASN A 5 -29.88 23.31 3.98
C ASN A 5 -28.35 23.37 4.02
N ARG A 6 -27.77 23.73 5.17
CA ARG A 6 -26.33 23.76 5.38
C ARG A 6 -25.75 22.34 5.45
N GLU A 7 -26.37 21.45 6.21
CA GLU A 7 -25.99 20.03 6.28
C GLU A 7 -26.09 19.33 4.92
N MET A 8 -27.15 19.59 4.15
CA MET A 8 -27.29 19.06 2.79
C MET A 8 -26.24 19.62 1.83
N ALA A 9 -25.89 20.90 1.94
CA ALA A 9 -24.85 21.51 1.11
C ALA A 9 -23.46 20.96 1.46
N GLU A 10 -23.14 20.80 2.74
CA GLU A 10 -21.89 20.19 3.22
C GLU A 10 -21.76 18.73 2.75
N ARG A 11 -22.83 17.93 2.88
CA ARG A 11 -22.87 16.54 2.39
C ARG A 11 -22.66 16.46 0.87
N ASN A 12 -23.30 17.33 0.09
CA ASN A 12 -23.12 17.39 -1.37
C ASN A 12 -21.68 17.75 -1.78
N VAL A 13 -21.00 18.60 -1.02
CA VAL A 13 -19.59 18.95 -1.28
C VAL A 13 -18.69 17.77 -0.96
N GLU A 14 -18.94 17.07 0.14
CA GLU A 14 -18.19 15.88 0.53
C GLU A 14 -18.33 14.74 -0.48
N GLU A 15 -19.56 14.44 -0.93
CA GLU A 15 -19.83 13.42 -1.95
C GLU A 15 -19.14 13.74 -3.28
N LYS A 16 -19.09 15.01 -3.70
CA LYS A 16 -18.37 15.45 -4.90
C LYS A 16 -16.86 15.30 -4.75
N GLN A 17 -16.32 15.59 -3.57
CA GLN A 17 -14.89 15.40 -3.29
C GLN A 17 -14.51 13.92 -3.29
N GLU A 18 -15.36 13.06 -2.73
CA GLU A 18 -15.20 11.61 -2.76
C GLU A 18 -15.18 11.06 -4.18
N LEU A 19 -16.18 11.44 -4.99
CA LEU A 19 -16.26 11.03 -6.37
C LEU A 19 -15.03 11.50 -7.17
N SER A 20 -14.60 12.75 -6.97
CA SER A 20 -13.39 13.27 -7.60
C SER A 20 -12.14 12.50 -7.19
N SER A 21 -12.01 12.14 -5.92
CA SER A 21 -10.90 11.35 -5.40
C SER A 21 -10.90 9.92 -5.96
N LEU A 22 -12.08 9.31 -6.06
CA LEU A 22 -12.25 8.00 -6.66
C LEU A 22 -11.88 7.99 -8.15
N VAL A 23 -12.33 8.99 -8.91
CA VAL A 23 -11.98 9.13 -10.34
C VAL A 23 -10.48 9.32 -10.52
N LYS A 24 -9.84 10.15 -9.69
CA LYS A 24 -8.38 10.33 -9.70
C LYS A 24 -7.65 9.02 -9.39
N LEU A 25 -8.11 8.28 -8.39
CA LEU A 25 -7.53 7.00 -8.02
C LEU A 25 -7.65 5.97 -9.15
N MET A 26 -8.82 5.87 -9.78
CA MET A 26 -9.04 4.97 -10.92
C MET A 26 -8.14 5.32 -12.11
N ARG A 27 -8.03 6.61 -12.45
CA ARG A 27 -7.14 7.07 -13.53
C ARG A 27 -5.69 6.74 -13.20
N ARG A 28 -5.25 7.03 -11.98
CA ARG A 28 -3.89 6.74 -11.53
C ARG A 28 -3.58 5.25 -11.53
N ASN A 29 -4.54 4.42 -11.14
CA ASN A 29 -4.40 2.96 -11.17
C ASN A 29 -4.16 2.45 -12.60
N LEU A 30 -4.89 2.98 -13.59
CA LEU A 30 -4.69 2.64 -15.00
C LEU A 30 -3.30 3.07 -15.49
N GLU A 31 -2.87 4.31 -15.17
CA GLU A 31 -1.55 4.83 -15.55
C GLU A 31 -0.40 3.98 -14.95
N LEU A 32 -0.52 3.59 -13.67
CA LEU A 32 0.48 2.76 -12.99
C LEU A 32 0.52 1.33 -13.55
N ALA A 33 -0.64 0.78 -13.93
CA ALA A 33 -0.74 -0.56 -14.49
C ALA A 33 -0.11 -0.69 -15.90
N GLU A 34 -0.02 0.42 -16.64
CA GLU A 34 0.62 0.46 -17.96
C GLU A 34 2.14 0.61 -17.90
N GLN A 35 2.70 0.96 -16.72
CA GLN A 35 4.13 1.17 -16.54
C GLN A 35 4.75 0.00 -15.78
N LEU A 36 5.92 -0.46 -16.23
CA LEU A 36 6.66 -1.50 -15.54
C LEU A 36 7.23 -1.01 -14.19
N CYS A 37 7.67 0.23 -14.15
CA CYS A 37 8.21 0.87 -12.95
C CYS A 37 7.85 2.36 -12.91
N VAL A 38 7.71 2.84 -11.70
CA VAL A 38 7.34 4.23 -11.37
C VAL A 38 8.27 4.76 -10.28
N THR A 39 8.16 6.04 -9.93
CA THR A 39 8.87 6.56 -8.77
C THR A 39 8.21 6.09 -7.47
N LEU A 40 9.00 5.96 -6.43
CA LEU A 40 8.49 5.69 -5.08
C LEU A 40 7.49 6.78 -4.64
N ALA A 41 7.74 8.04 -5.01
CA ALA A 41 6.83 9.15 -4.73
C ALA A 41 5.44 8.93 -5.35
N GLU A 42 5.38 8.44 -6.58
CA GLU A 42 4.11 8.15 -7.28
C GLU A 42 3.31 7.04 -6.59
N GLU A 43 3.96 5.97 -6.16
CA GLU A 43 3.31 4.89 -5.39
C GLU A 43 2.82 5.37 -4.03
N LEU A 44 3.63 6.15 -3.32
CA LEU A 44 3.26 6.69 -2.01
C LEU A 44 2.10 7.68 -2.09
N ASP A 45 2.02 8.48 -3.15
CA ASP A 45 0.91 9.40 -3.38
C ASP A 45 -0.40 8.64 -3.66
N PHE A 46 -0.33 7.58 -4.48
CA PHE A 46 -1.46 6.68 -4.68
C PHE A 46 -1.93 6.07 -3.36
N VAL A 47 -1.01 5.51 -2.58
CA VAL A 47 -1.32 4.86 -1.29
C VAL A 47 -1.95 5.83 -0.29
N LYS A 48 -1.45 7.06 -0.19
CA LYS A 48 -2.06 8.11 0.65
C LYS A 48 -3.51 8.39 0.24
N THR A 49 -3.75 8.54 -1.05
CA THR A 49 -5.08 8.80 -1.58
C THR A 49 -6.02 7.64 -1.30
N TYR A 50 -5.58 6.40 -1.53
CA TYR A 50 -6.32 5.18 -1.26
C TYR A 50 -6.68 5.04 0.22
N ILE A 51 -5.71 5.19 1.12
CA ILE A 51 -5.92 5.12 2.57
C ILE A 51 -6.93 6.16 3.04
N ASN A 52 -6.87 7.38 2.52
CA ASN A 52 -7.81 8.44 2.88
C ASN A 52 -9.25 8.13 2.45
N LEU A 53 -9.44 7.50 1.29
CA LEU A 53 -10.76 7.02 0.86
C LEU A 53 -11.28 5.89 1.75
N GLU A 54 -10.44 4.90 2.03
CA GLU A 54 -10.83 3.73 2.84
C GLU A 54 -11.07 4.09 4.32
N ARG A 55 -10.45 5.15 4.83
CA ARG A 55 -10.63 5.62 6.22
C ARG A 55 -12.10 5.88 6.57
N ARG A 56 -12.86 6.41 5.62
CA ARG A 56 -14.31 6.65 5.82
C ARG A 56 -15.09 5.34 5.95
N SER A 57 -14.76 4.36 5.12
CA SER A 57 -15.38 3.04 5.12
C SER A 57 -15.02 2.21 6.34
N LEU A 58 -13.77 2.31 6.80
CA LEU A 58 -13.24 1.56 7.94
C LEU A 58 -13.61 2.18 9.30
N GLY A 59 -14.01 3.45 9.31
CA GLY A 59 -14.46 4.15 10.52
C GLY A 59 -13.33 4.69 11.41
N PRO A 60 -13.69 5.22 12.59
CA PRO A 60 -12.77 5.94 13.49
C PRO A 60 -11.66 5.06 14.09
N ASP A 61 -11.87 3.75 14.17
CA ASP A 61 -10.89 2.80 14.72
C ASP A 61 -9.79 2.43 13.73
N PHE A 62 -9.80 3.02 12.53
CA PHE A 62 -8.74 2.82 11.54
C PHE A 62 -7.66 3.88 11.65
N HIS A 63 -6.46 3.41 11.93
CA HIS A 63 -5.26 4.22 12.05
C HIS A 63 -4.24 3.80 11.00
N SER A 64 -3.61 4.77 10.37
CA SER A 64 -2.55 4.52 9.40
C SER A 64 -1.37 5.45 9.63
N GLU A 65 -0.18 4.92 9.50
CA GLU A 65 1.06 5.68 9.58
C GLU A 65 1.90 5.43 8.32
N LEU A 66 2.38 6.51 7.71
CA LEU A 66 3.33 6.47 6.59
C LEU A 66 4.60 7.19 7.02
N LYS A 67 5.67 6.43 7.24
CA LYS A 67 6.97 6.93 7.70
C LYS A 67 8.03 6.75 6.62
N ILE A 68 8.65 7.86 6.22
CA ILE A 68 9.76 7.89 5.28
C ILE A 68 10.96 8.48 6.00
N GLU A 69 12.10 7.80 6.00
CA GLU A 69 13.34 8.34 6.58
C GLU A 69 13.83 9.55 5.79
N LYS A 70 14.51 10.48 6.49
CA LYS A 70 14.91 11.79 5.92
C LYS A 70 15.92 11.69 4.79
N ASP A 71 16.71 10.63 4.76
CA ASP A 71 17.73 10.35 3.73
C ASP A 71 17.18 9.61 2.50
N VAL A 72 15.89 9.29 2.50
CA VAL A 72 15.17 8.73 1.35
C VAL A 72 14.57 9.87 0.52
N GLN A 73 14.88 9.89 -0.76
CA GLN A 73 14.33 10.85 -1.74
C GLN A 73 13.38 10.11 -2.70
N PRO A 74 12.08 10.05 -2.40
CA PRO A 74 11.13 9.19 -3.13
C PRO A 74 11.01 9.52 -4.62
N GLU A 75 11.25 10.78 -5.00
CA GLU A 75 11.17 11.24 -6.39
C GLU A 75 12.30 10.67 -7.27
N GLN A 76 13.42 10.29 -6.65
CA GLN A 76 14.60 9.78 -7.36
C GLN A 76 14.69 8.24 -7.37
N ILE A 77 13.87 7.58 -6.56
CA ILE A 77 13.89 6.12 -6.43
C ILE A 77 12.82 5.53 -7.34
N ARG A 78 13.23 4.62 -8.22
CA ARG A 78 12.31 3.84 -9.05
C ARG A 78 12.03 2.49 -8.40
N ILE A 79 10.79 2.04 -8.52
CA ILE A 79 10.34 0.74 -8.02
C ILE A 79 9.42 0.09 -9.04
N PRO A 80 9.25 -1.24 -9.03
CA PRO A 80 8.19 -1.90 -9.82
C PRO A 80 6.82 -1.30 -9.49
N SER A 81 6.00 -1.08 -10.51
CA SER A 81 4.66 -0.53 -10.34
C SER A 81 3.80 -1.44 -9.46
N MET A 82 2.93 -0.84 -8.67
CA MET A 82 1.99 -1.51 -7.76
C MET A 82 2.65 -2.26 -6.59
N MET A 83 3.95 -2.08 -6.38
CA MET A 83 4.71 -2.80 -5.36
C MET A 83 4.24 -2.49 -3.92
N ILE A 84 3.86 -1.24 -3.63
CA ILE A 84 3.33 -0.82 -2.33
C ILE A 84 1.79 -0.87 -2.35
N GLN A 85 1.20 -0.47 -3.47
CA GLN A 85 -0.25 -0.42 -3.63
C GLN A 85 -0.91 -1.76 -3.32
N ILE A 86 -0.45 -2.84 -3.95
CA ILE A 86 -1.10 -4.16 -3.82
C ILE A 86 -1.06 -4.70 -2.38
N PRO A 87 0.09 -4.70 -1.66
CA PRO A 87 0.10 -5.09 -0.25
C PRO A 87 -0.79 -4.23 0.64
N VAL A 88 -0.83 -2.91 0.42
CA VAL A 88 -1.73 -2.00 1.16
C VAL A 88 -3.20 -2.32 0.89
N GLU A 89 -3.58 -2.51 -0.36
CA GLU A 89 -4.94 -2.92 -0.71
C GLU A 89 -5.31 -4.27 -0.10
N ASN A 90 -4.38 -5.24 -0.11
CA ASN A 90 -4.60 -6.55 0.51
C ASN A 90 -4.80 -6.43 2.03
N ALA A 91 -3.97 -5.65 2.72
CA ALA A 91 -4.12 -5.39 4.14
C ALA A 91 -5.50 -4.79 4.46
N VAL A 92 -5.91 -3.75 3.74
CA VAL A 92 -7.20 -3.10 3.94
C VAL A 92 -8.36 -4.05 3.64
N LYS A 93 -8.37 -4.69 2.46
CA LYS A 93 -9.51 -5.49 1.98
C LYS A 93 -9.68 -6.82 2.71
N HIS A 94 -8.56 -7.47 3.06
CA HIS A 94 -8.57 -8.87 3.52
C HIS A 94 -8.21 -9.04 4.99
N ALA A 95 -7.48 -8.08 5.58
CA ALA A 95 -7.06 -8.18 6.96
C ALA A 95 -7.84 -7.22 7.88
N LEU A 96 -7.99 -5.96 7.47
CA LEU A 96 -8.53 -4.92 8.35
C LEU A 96 -10.03 -4.71 8.23
N ARG A 97 -10.63 -4.94 7.07
CA ARG A 97 -12.07 -4.64 6.84
C ARG A 97 -12.99 -5.43 7.78
N GLU A 98 -12.68 -6.69 8.03
CA GLU A 98 -13.48 -7.59 8.88
C GLU A 98 -12.94 -7.67 10.32
N LYS A 99 -11.85 -6.95 10.62
CA LYS A 99 -11.28 -6.94 11.97
C LYS A 99 -12.15 -6.11 12.91
N GLU A 100 -12.44 -6.66 14.09
CA GLU A 100 -13.06 -5.92 15.18
C GLU A 100 -12.01 -5.14 15.98
N GLY A 101 -12.42 -3.98 16.53
CA GLY A 101 -11.56 -3.10 17.31
C GLY A 101 -10.58 -2.29 16.44
N GLU A 102 -9.45 -1.91 17.01
CA GLU A 102 -8.46 -1.08 16.34
C GLU A 102 -7.86 -1.77 15.12
N ARG A 103 -7.83 -1.03 14.02
CA ARG A 103 -7.31 -1.42 12.72
C ARG A 103 -6.11 -0.57 12.39
N ASN A 104 -4.94 -1.18 12.35
CA ASN A 104 -3.70 -0.45 12.18
C ASN A 104 -2.97 -0.88 10.91
N LEU A 105 -2.51 0.11 10.13
CA LEU A 105 -1.70 -0.07 8.93
C LEU A 105 -0.46 0.81 9.01
N TRP A 106 0.72 0.22 8.88
CA TRP A 106 1.99 0.93 8.87
C TRP A 106 2.70 0.72 7.54
N VAL A 107 3.14 1.79 6.94
CA VAL A 107 4.01 1.78 5.77
C VAL A 107 5.28 2.54 6.13
N SER A 108 6.42 1.90 6.00
CA SER A 108 7.71 2.54 6.29
C SER A 108 8.70 2.34 5.16
N VAL A 109 9.49 3.36 4.90
CA VAL A 109 10.60 3.35 3.95
C VAL A 109 11.85 3.87 4.62
N CYS A 110 12.90 3.07 4.59
CA CYS A 110 14.18 3.42 5.21
C CYS A 110 15.37 2.98 4.33
N ARG A 111 16.52 3.59 4.57
CA ARG A 111 17.80 3.13 4.03
C ARG A 111 18.27 1.87 4.75
N ARG A 112 18.79 0.89 4.00
CA ARG A 112 19.38 -0.32 4.55
C ARG A 112 20.54 -0.81 3.69
N GLY A 113 21.76 -0.57 4.16
CA GLY A 113 22.96 -0.89 3.39
C GLY A 113 23.04 -0.07 2.09
N ASN A 114 23.23 -0.75 0.95
CA ASN A 114 23.26 -0.18 -0.39
C ASN A 114 21.90 -0.21 -1.08
N GLY A 115 20.82 -0.05 -0.35
CA GLY A 115 19.48 -0.08 -0.90
C GLY A 115 18.44 0.53 0.02
N ILE A 116 17.20 0.36 -0.34
CA ILE A 116 16.04 0.76 0.46
C ILE A 116 15.24 -0.45 0.93
N CYS A 117 14.67 -0.31 2.11
CA CYS A 117 13.75 -1.27 2.68
C CYS A 117 12.36 -0.63 2.77
N ILE A 118 11.36 -1.27 2.18
CA ILE A 118 9.96 -0.87 2.24
C ILE A 118 9.21 -1.93 3.03
N LYS A 119 8.47 -1.53 4.08
CA LYS A 119 7.68 -2.43 4.90
C LYS A 119 6.23 -1.98 4.92
N ILE A 120 5.32 -2.92 4.76
CA ILE A 120 3.89 -2.74 4.92
C ILE A 120 3.43 -3.75 5.98
N THR A 121 2.91 -3.25 7.10
CA THR A 121 2.51 -4.08 8.24
C THR A 121 1.07 -3.76 8.61
N ASP A 122 0.26 -4.78 8.88
CA ASP A 122 -1.09 -4.64 9.43
C ASP A 122 -1.24 -5.43 10.75
N ASN A 123 -2.31 -5.17 11.50
CA ASN A 123 -2.69 -5.92 12.69
C ASN A 123 -3.91 -6.82 12.47
N GLY A 124 -4.15 -7.28 11.26
CA GLY A 124 -5.35 -8.05 10.88
C GLY A 124 -5.33 -9.53 11.22
N GLY A 125 -4.47 -9.97 12.15
CA GLY A 125 -4.42 -11.36 12.61
C GLY A 125 -3.44 -12.27 11.85
N GLY A 126 -2.63 -11.69 10.96
CA GLY A 126 -1.62 -12.38 10.18
C GLY A 126 -2.15 -13.09 8.93
N TYR A 127 -1.24 -13.53 8.09
CA TYR A 127 -1.55 -14.26 6.87
C TYR A 127 -1.96 -15.70 7.20
N ARG A 128 -3.12 -16.11 6.72
CA ARG A 128 -3.67 -17.47 6.86
C ARG A 128 -3.93 -18.04 5.45
N PRO A 129 -3.17 -19.06 5.02
CA PRO A 129 -3.33 -19.66 3.69
C PRO A 129 -4.73 -20.21 3.40
N ASP A 130 -5.43 -20.67 4.46
CA ASP A 130 -6.72 -21.36 4.38
C ASP A 130 -7.94 -20.48 4.65
N SER A 131 -7.76 -19.16 4.80
CA SER A 131 -8.90 -18.28 5.05
C SER A 131 -9.82 -18.25 3.82
N ARG A 132 -11.13 -18.39 4.04
CA ARG A 132 -12.17 -18.36 3.00
C ARG A 132 -12.25 -17.00 2.28
N ASN A 133 -11.69 -15.97 2.87
CA ASN A 133 -11.49 -14.64 2.27
C ASN A 133 -10.29 -14.68 1.31
N ARG A 134 -10.43 -15.47 0.27
CA ARG A 134 -9.52 -15.51 -0.87
C ARG A 134 -9.68 -14.24 -1.69
N GLY A 135 -8.99 -13.19 -1.29
CA GLY A 135 -8.43 -12.34 -2.32
C GLY A 135 -7.68 -13.29 -3.25
N THR A 136 -7.88 -13.16 -4.52
CA THR A 136 -7.40 -14.13 -5.53
C THR A 136 -5.89 -14.39 -5.48
N GLY A 137 -5.14 -13.75 -4.59
CA GLY A 137 -3.67 -13.79 -4.51
C GLY A 137 -2.99 -13.34 -5.82
N THR A 138 -3.80 -12.94 -6.80
CA THR A 138 -3.35 -12.59 -8.14
C THR A 138 -2.42 -11.38 -8.12
N GLY A 139 -2.73 -10.36 -7.31
CA GLY A 139 -1.92 -9.16 -7.23
C GLY A 139 -0.49 -9.44 -6.78
N MET A 140 -0.32 -10.13 -5.64
CA MET A 140 1.02 -10.50 -5.15
C MET A 140 1.76 -11.41 -6.14
N LYS A 141 1.06 -12.33 -6.81
CA LYS A 141 1.67 -13.18 -7.86
C LYS A 141 2.19 -12.34 -9.01
N VAL A 142 1.45 -11.33 -9.46
CA VAL A 142 1.88 -10.42 -10.53
C VAL A 142 3.15 -9.68 -10.11
N ILE A 143 3.19 -9.09 -8.91
CA ILE A 143 4.39 -8.41 -8.39
C ILE A 143 5.59 -9.38 -8.37
N MET A 144 5.40 -10.57 -7.79
CA MET A 144 6.47 -11.56 -7.69
C MET A 144 6.98 -12.01 -9.06
N GLN A 145 6.12 -12.16 -10.06
CA GLN A 145 6.51 -12.48 -11.44
C GLN A 145 7.28 -11.32 -12.06
N THR A 146 6.82 -10.09 -11.91
CA THR A 146 7.52 -8.89 -12.41
C THR A 146 8.91 -8.78 -11.79
N ILE A 147 9.04 -8.91 -10.48
CA ILE A 147 10.32 -8.90 -9.77
C ILE A 147 11.23 -10.02 -10.26
N ARG A 148 10.72 -11.22 -10.47
CA ARG A 148 11.49 -12.37 -10.98
C ARG A 148 12.06 -12.08 -12.37
N ILE A 149 11.27 -11.49 -13.28
CA ILE A 149 11.73 -11.12 -14.62
C ILE A 149 12.84 -10.07 -14.52
N LEU A 150 12.64 -9.03 -13.70
CA LEU A 150 13.62 -7.96 -13.50
C LEU A 150 14.92 -8.49 -12.87
N ASN A 151 14.83 -9.36 -11.88
CA ASN A 151 15.98 -9.94 -11.19
C ASN A 151 16.89 -10.77 -12.13
N ASN A 152 16.33 -11.37 -13.18
CA ASN A 152 17.14 -12.16 -14.13
C ASN A 152 18.23 -11.34 -14.86
N LYS A 153 18.08 -10.01 -14.90
CA LYS A 153 19.02 -9.09 -15.57
C LYS A 153 19.93 -8.33 -14.61
N ASN A 154 19.69 -8.44 -13.33
CA ASN A 154 20.38 -7.69 -12.29
C ASN A 154 21.34 -8.58 -11.50
N LYS A 155 22.48 -8.00 -11.09
CA LYS A 155 23.47 -8.71 -10.24
C LYS A 155 22.98 -8.85 -8.80
N GLU A 156 22.28 -7.82 -8.32
CA GLU A 156 21.63 -7.80 -7.01
C GLU A 156 20.12 -7.89 -7.22
N ALA A 157 19.48 -8.74 -6.44
CA ALA A 157 18.04 -9.00 -6.58
C ALA A 157 17.22 -8.07 -5.70
N ILE A 158 16.01 -7.74 -6.16
CA ILE A 158 14.95 -7.26 -5.26
C ILE A 158 14.48 -8.47 -4.45
N ASP A 159 14.54 -8.36 -3.13
CA ASP A 159 14.04 -9.38 -2.21
C ASP A 159 12.66 -9.03 -1.70
N VAL A 160 11.82 -10.07 -1.55
CA VAL A 160 10.46 -9.95 -1.03
C VAL A 160 10.26 -10.98 0.06
N LEU A 161 9.81 -10.52 1.23
CA LEU A 161 9.48 -11.37 2.35
C LEU A 161 8.06 -11.07 2.82
N VAL A 162 7.24 -12.10 2.95
CA VAL A 162 5.90 -12.03 3.55
C VAL A 162 5.87 -12.95 4.75
N HIS A 163 5.59 -12.42 5.93
CA HIS A 163 5.58 -13.22 7.16
C HIS A 163 4.62 -12.64 8.20
N ASN A 164 4.26 -13.48 9.15
CA ASN A 164 3.49 -13.07 10.31
C ASN A 164 4.40 -12.45 11.35
N VAL A 165 3.94 -11.38 11.99
CA VAL A 165 4.67 -10.65 13.03
C VAL A 165 3.85 -10.55 14.30
N SER A 166 4.50 -10.67 15.46
CA SER A 166 3.92 -10.32 16.75
C SER A 166 4.14 -8.83 17.00
N LEU A 167 3.06 -8.09 17.16
CA LEU A 167 3.10 -6.65 17.41
C LEU A 167 3.31 -6.35 18.90
N GLN A 168 3.73 -5.13 19.20
CA GLN A 168 3.92 -4.69 20.62
C GLN A 168 2.62 -4.76 21.44
N SER A 169 1.46 -4.65 20.78
CA SER A 169 0.14 -4.85 21.39
C SER A 169 -0.14 -6.30 21.80
N GLY A 170 0.70 -7.26 21.40
CA GLY A 170 0.46 -8.70 21.54
C GLY A 170 -0.41 -9.29 20.42
N GLU A 171 -0.94 -8.49 19.53
CA GLU A 171 -1.69 -8.95 18.36
C GLU A 171 -0.76 -9.54 17.30
N MET A 172 -1.30 -10.43 16.49
CA MET A 172 -0.63 -10.91 15.27
C MET A 172 -0.96 -9.99 14.10
N GLY A 173 0.04 -9.74 13.27
CA GLY A 173 -0.10 -9.02 12.02
C GLY A 173 0.59 -9.75 10.87
N CYS A 174 0.41 -9.21 9.66
CA CYS A 174 1.19 -9.58 8.49
C CYS A 174 2.14 -8.46 8.12
N GLU A 175 3.39 -8.80 7.80
CA GLU A 175 4.38 -7.86 7.28
C GLU A 175 4.84 -8.30 5.89
N VAL A 176 4.76 -7.38 4.93
CA VAL A 176 5.39 -7.50 3.61
C VAL A 176 6.60 -6.57 3.59
N THR A 177 7.77 -7.14 3.36
CA THR A 177 9.03 -6.39 3.28
C THR A 177 9.62 -6.55 1.90
N PHE A 178 10.01 -5.43 1.28
CA PHE A 178 10.79 -5.37 0.06
C PHE A 178 12.15 -4.76 0.38
N TRP A 179 13.20 -5.34 -0.17
CA TRP A 179 14.53 -4.73 -0.23
C TRP A 179 14.92 -4.50 -1.69
N LEU A 180 15.32 -3.28 -2.03
CA LEU A 180 15.68 -2.88 -3.39
C LEU A 180 17.09 -2.29 -3.38
N PRO A 181 18.03 -2.84 -4.17
CA PRO A 181 19.38 -2.29 -4.31
C PRO A 181 19.36 -0.95 -5.07
N ASP A 182 20.30 -0.05 -4.72
CA ASP A 182 20.36 1.30 -5.29
C ASP A 182 20.63 1.33 -6.80
N ASN A 183 21.44 0.40 -7.32
CA ASN A 183 21.85 0.37 -8.73
C ASN A 183 21.08 -0.68 -9.54
N TYR A 184 19.78 -0.72 -9.36
CA TYR A 184 18.92 -1.68 -10.04
C TYR A 184 18.48 -1.21 -11.43
N ASP A 185 18.64 -2.09 -12.45
CA ASP A 185 18.22 -1.81 -13.83
C ASP A 185 16.80 -2.31 -14.09
N TYR A 186 15.87 -1.39 -14.37
CA TYR A 186 14.46 -1.68 -14.64
C TYR A 186 14.13 -1.85 -16.14
N ARG A 187 15.12 -1.76 -17.03
CA ARG A 187 14.90 -1.97 -18.47
C ARG A 187 14.69 -3.45 -18.76
N ILE A 188 13.71 -3.81 -19.59
CA ILE A 188 13.43 -5.17 -20.07
C ILE A 188 14.11 -5.40 -21.42
#